data_c2844eb23fad7f26df2b7591d243e09c
#
_entry.id   c2844eb23fad7f26df2b7591d243e09c
#
_cell.length_a   1.000
_cell.length_b   1.000
_cell.length_c   1.000
_cell.angle_alpha   90.00
_cell.angle_beta   90.00
_cell.angle_gamma   90.00
#
_symmetry.space_group_name_H-M   'P 1'
#
loop_
_entity.id
_entity.type
_entity.pdbx_description
1 polymer ?
#
loop_
_entity_poly.entity_id
_entity_poly.type
_entity_poly.pdbx_seq_one_letter_code
_entity_poly.pdbx_strand_id
1 'polypeptide(L)'
;MNLDLYKHIYLIGVGGIGMSALARYFNSKGKMVSGYDKVKSELCIELETEGINIHYSDDVHEIPEPIKNAGFNDILVIYTPAISSENKVLSFFTNKGFKVYKRAEVLGMISKQSFTIAVAGTHGKTTTSTILAHILKQAGKDSKMAGGRPKSSSKSPTKPQSAAKSAKPSKA
;
A
#
# COMPACT_ATOMS: atom_id res chain seq x y z
N MET A 1 -10.91 -13.69 -13.34
CA MET A 1 -10.60 -14.00 -11.93
C MET A 1 -11.20 -12.89 -11.09
N ASN A 2 -12.02 -13.20 -10.12
CA ASN A 2 -12.66 -12.21 -9.26
C ASN A 2 -11.80 -11.98 -8.01
N LEU A 3 -11.23 -10.77 -7.84
CA LEU A 3 -10.38 -10.42 -6.71
C LEU A 3 -11.17 -10.27 -5.41
N ASP A 4 -12.49 -10.09 -5.48
CA ASP A 4 -13.35 -9.92 -4.30
C ASP A 4 -13.49 -11.21 -3.48
N LEU A 5 -13.21 -12.38 -4.08
CA LEU A 5 -13.27 -13.67 -3.41
C LEU A 5 -12.18 -13.86 -2.34
N TYR A 6 -11.02 -13.21 -2.53
CA TYR A 6 -9.92 -13.34 -1.58
C TYR A 6 -10.20 -12.55 -0.31
N LYS A 7 -10.05 -13.19 0.83
CA LYS A 7 -10.17 -12.57 2.17
C LYS A 7 -8.83 -12.01 2.63
N HIS A 8 -7.76 -12.75 2.32
CA HIS A 8 -6.41 -12.45 2.74
C HIS A 8 -5.55 -12.04 1.54
N ILE A 9 -4.76 -11.01 1.71
CA ILE A 9 -3.77 -10.55 0.71
C ILE A 9 -2.40 -10.59 1.37
N TYR A 10 -1.48 -11.31 0.77
CA TYR A 10 -0.12 -11.39 1.26
C TYR A 10 0.86 -10.86 0.22
N LEU A 11 1.68 -9.88 0.62
CA LEU A 11 2.59 -9.19 -0.29
C LEU A 11 4.05 -9.46 0.07
N ILE A 12 4.82 -9.98 -0.87
CA ILE A 12 6.26 -10.24 -0.73
C ILE A 12 7.03 -9.11 -1.41
N GLY A 13 7.76 -8.31 -0.61
CA GLY A 13 8.38 -7.05 -1.02
C GLY A 13 7.41 -5.86 -0.90
N VAL A 14 6.68 -5.79 0.22
CA VAL A 14 5.58 -4.84 0.44
C VAL A 14 6.04 -3.39 0.52
N GLY A 15 7.29 -3.12 0.94
CA GLY A 15 7.86 -1.77 1.06
C GLY A 15 8.21 -1.10 -0.27
N GLY A 16 8.08 -1.79 -1.40
CA GLY A 16 8.23 -1.17 -2.71
C GLY A 16 7.07 -0.23 -3.04
N ILE A 17 7.34 0.92 -3.70
CA ILE A 17 6.34 1.96 -4.03
C ILE A 17 5.07 1.37 -4.67
N GLY A 18 5.21 0.49 -5.65
CA GLY A 18 4.05 -0.10 -6.32
C GLY A 18 3.36 -1.21 -5.51
N MET A 19 4.08 -1.87 -4.60
CA MET A 19 3.53 -2.88 -3.70
C MET A 19 2.76 -2.24 -2.56
N SER A 20 3.30 -1.17 -1.96
CA SER A 20 2.62 -0.39 -0.93
C SER A 20 1.30 0.22 -1.42
N ALA A 21 1.26 0.65 -2.69
CA ALA A 21 0.02 1.12 -3.31
C ALA A 21 -1.03 0.00 -3.43
N LEU A 22 -0.63 -1.23 -3.78
CA LEU A 22 -1.53 -2.40 -3.79
C LEU A 22 -1.98 -2.77 -2.38
N ALA A 23 -1.08 -2.74 -1.39
CA ALA A 23 -1.41 -2.99 0.01
C ALA A 23 -2.53 -2.06 0.48
N ARG A 24 -2.38 -0.75 0.25
CA ARG A 24 -3.40 0.27 0.57
C ARG A 24 -4.70 0.06 -0.21
N TYR A 25 -4.62 -0.31 -1.48
CA TYR A 25 -5.79 -0.61 -2.29
C TYR A 25 -6.63 -1.73 -1.66
N PHE A 26 -6.01 -2.85 -1.33
CA PHE A 26 -6.73 -3.98 -0.74
C PHE A 26 -7.19 -3.70 0.70
N ASN A 27 -6.39 -3.01 1.50
CA ASN A 27 -6.77 -2.57 2.84
C ASN A 27 -8.02 -1.67 2.80
N SER A 28 -8.08 -0.71 1.86
CA SER A 28 -9.27 0.15 1.67
C SER A 28 -10.51 -0.60 1.16
N LYS A 29 -10.34 -1.83 0.66
CA LYS A 29 -11.44 -2.74 0.31
C LYS A 29 -11.85 -3.66 1.46
N GLY A 30 -11.32 -3.45 2.65
CA GLY A 30 -11.61 -4.26 3.84
C GLY A 30 -10.99 -5.65 3.82
N LYS A 31 -9.96 -5.88 2.99
CA LYS A 31 -9.23 -7.15 2.97
C LYS A 31 -8.21 -7.18 4.11
N MET A 32 -7.95 -8.36 4.65
CA MET A 32 -6.86 -8.57 5.60
C MET A 32 -5.53 -8.59 4.85
N VAL A 33 -4.74 -7.53 5.01
CA VAL A 33 -3.48 -7.36 4.31
C VAL A 33 -2.31 -7.59 5.26
N SER A 34 -1.37 -8.42 4.84
CA SER A 34 -0.09 -8.61 5.51
C SER A 34 1.03 -8.80 4.49
N GLY A 35 2.27 -8.74 4.93
CA GLY A 35 3.36 -8.92 3.99
C GLY A 35 4.73 -9.08 4.63
N TYR A 36 5.69 -9.26 3.76
CA TYR A 36 7.10 -9.36 4.06
C TYR A 36 7.88 -8.30 3.29
N ASP A 37 8.85 -7.69 3.93
CA ASP A 37 9.92 -6.94 3.28
C ASP A 37 11.24 -7.18 3.99
N LYS A 38 12.35 -7.16 3.26
CA LYS A 38 13.69 -7.31 3.85
C LYS A 38 14.11 -6.08 4.65
N VAL A 39 13.59 -4.91 4.29
CA VAL A 39 14.02 -3.61 4.84
C VAL A 39 12.83 -2.89 5.45
N LYS A 40 12.98 -2.48 6.70
CA LYS A 40 11.99 -1.62 7.37
C LYS A 40 12.13 -0.17 6.86
N SER A 41 11.53 0.09 5.70
CA SER A 41 11.53 1.42 5.07
C SER A 41 10.47 2.34 5.68
N GLU A 42 10.55 3.65 5.40
CA GLU A 42 9.50 4.61 5.79
C GLU A 42 8.11 4.18 5.29
N LEU A 43 8.03 3.63 4.06
CA LEU A 43 6.77 3.11 3.51
C LEU A 43 6.22 1.93 4.32
N CYS A 44 7.10 1.03 4.80
CA CYS A 44 6.67 -0.06 5.68
C CYS A 44 6.12 0.47 7.00
N ILE A 45 6.78 1.46 7.61
CA ILE A 45 6.31 2.09 8.84
C ILE A 45 4.95 2.76 8.64
N GLU A 46 4.75 3.47 7.51
CA GLU A 46 3.46 4.06 7.16
C GLU A 46 2.37 2.97 7.05
N LEU A 47 2.66 1.84 6.36
CA LEU A 47 1.71 0.74 6.21
C LEU A 47 1.38 0.07 7.55
N GLU A 48 2.36 -0.07 8.46
CA GLU A 48 2.12 -0.58 9.81
C GLU A 48 1.15 0.34 10.59
N THR A 49 1.29 1.67 10.47
CA THR A 49 0.35 2.62 11.09
C THR A 49 -1.06 2.56 10.47
N GLU A 50 -1.16 2.11 9.22
CA GLU A 50 -2.42 1.87 8.52
C GLU A 50 -3.06 0.51 8.87
N GLY A 51 -2.46 -0.25 9.80
CA GLY A 51 -2.96 -1.54 10.29
C GLY A 51 -2.54 -2.76 9.46
N ILE A 52 -1.55 -2.61 8.58
CA ILE A 52 -1.01 -3.71 7.77
C ILE A 52 0.11 -4.41 8.55
N ASN A 53 -0.01 -5.70 8.76
CA ASN A 53 1.01 -6.48 9.49
C ASN A 53 2.17 -6.84 8.56
N ILE A 54 3.39 -6.38 8.91
CA ILE A 54 4.61 -6.60 8.12
C ILE A 54 5.67 -7.26 8.98
N HIS A 55 6.31 -8.31 8.47
CA HIS A 55 7.51 -8.89 9.07
C HIS A 55 8.74 -8.69 8.17
N TYR A 56 9.93 -8.73 8.77
CA TYR A 56 11.18 -8.34 8.11
C TYR A 56 12.21 -9.47 8.03
N SER A 57 11.91 -10.60 8.64
CA SER A 57 12.72 -11.81 8.53
C SER A 57 12.25 -12.69 7.38
N ASP A 58 13.20 -13.24 6.60
CA ASP A 58 12.93 -14.26 5.59
C ASP A 58 12.77 -15.63 6.27
N ASP A 59 11.86 -15.68 7.26
CA ASP A 59 11.52 -16.87 8.01
C ASP A 59 10.04 -17.19 7.85
N VAL A 60 9.76 -18.43 7.49
CA VAL A 60 8.40 -18.95 7.34
C VAL A 60 7.61 -18.89 8.67
N HIS A 61 8.29 -18.94 9.80
CA HIS A 61 7.64 -18.84 11.11
C HIS A 61 7.03 -17.47 11.37
N GLU A 62 7.55 -16.42 10.76
CA GLU A 62 7.03 -15.05 10.86
C GLU A 62 5.75 -14.81 10.04
N ILE A 63 5.42 -15.71 9.12
CA ILE A 63 4.15 -15.62 8.37
C ILE A 63 2.99 -15.78 9.36
N PRO A 64 2.01 -14.84 9.38
CA PRO A 64 0.87 -14.92 10.29
C PRO A 64 0.09 -16.25 10.15
N GLU A 65 -0.31 -16.84 11.28
CA GLU A 65 -1.05 -18.11 11.29
C GLU A 65 -2.31 -18.14 10.40
N PRO A 66 -3.13 -17.06 10.35
CA PRO A 66 -4.27 -17.03 9.43
C PRO A 66 -3.88 -17.18 7.96
N ILE A 67 -2.67 -16.76 7.59
CA ILE A 67 -2.12 -16.89 6.24
C ILE A 67 -1.59 -18.29 5.98
N LYS A 68 -0.85 -18.88 6.95
CA LYS A 68 -0.31 -20.25 6.85
C LYS A 68 -1.42 -21.30 6.66
N ASN A 69 -2.56 -21.07 7.33
CA ASN A 69 -3.69 -21.98 7.37
C ASN A 69 -4.83 -21.58 6.41
N ALA A 70 -4.65 -20.53 5.61
CA ALA A 70 -5.64 -20.09 4.63
C ALA A 70 -5.83 -21.14 3.52
N GLY A 71 -7.05 -21.28 3.06
CA GLY A 71 -7.36 -22.07 1.87
C GLY A 71 -6.79 -21.42 0.60
N PHE A 72 -6.46 -22.23 -0.40
CA PHE A 72 -5.91 -21.75 -1.69
C PHE A 72 -6.76 -20.68 -2.38
N ASN A 73 -8.06 -20.70 -2.13
CA ASN A 73 -9.00 -19.74 -2.72
C ASN A 73 -9.27 -18.52 -1.83
N ASP A 74 -8.80 -18.53 -0.59
CA ASP A 74 -9.02 -17.43 0.37
C ASP A 74 -7.88 -16.42 0.38
N ILE A 75 -6.71 -16.79 -0.15
CA ILE A 75 -5.52 -15.94 -0.13
C ILE A 75 -5.02 -15.59 -1.53
N LEU A 76 -4.68 -14.33 -1.74
CA LEU A 76 -3.96 -13.84 -2.91
C LEU A 76 -2.53 -13.49 -2.50
N VAL A 77 -1.57 -14.23 -3.04
CA VAL A 77 -0.14 -13.98 -2.81
C VAL A 77 0.43 -13.18 -3.98
N ILE A 78 1.04 -12.04 -3.65
CA ILE A 78 1.58 -11.10 -4.64
C ILE A 78 3.06 -10.88 -4.36
N TYR A 79 3.90 -10.92 -5.38
CA TYR A 79 5.32 -10.64 -5.24
C TYR A 79 5.84 -9.65 -6.27
N THR A 80 6.96 -9.01 -5.94
CA THR A 80 7.71 -8.16 -6.87
C THR A 80 8.88 -8.92 -7.48
N PRO A 81 9.23 -8.70 -8.76
CA PRO A 81 10.40 -9.33 -9.39
C PRO A 81 11.75 -9.03 -8.72
N ALA A 82 11.80 -8.03 -7.82
CA ALA A 82 13.00 -7.72 -7.03
C ALA A 82 13.30 -8.78 -5.94
N ILE A 83 12.35 -9.67 -5.62
CA ILE A 83 12.55 -10.76 -4.67
C ILE A 83 13.30 -11.90 -5.36
N SER A 84 14.39 -12.37 -4.70
CA SER A 84 15.14 -13.53 -5.18
C SER A 84 14.27 -14.79 -5.20
N SER A 85 14.53 -15.69 -6.16
CA SER A 85 13.91 -17.02 -6.19
C SER A 85 14.27 -17.89 -4.98
N GLU A 86 15.38 -17.57 -4.29
CA GLU A 86 15.83 -18.27 -3.07
C GLU A 86 15.12 -17.81 -1.80
N ASN A 87 14.25 -16.79 -1.89
CA ASN A 87 13.52 -16.28 -0.75
C ASN A 87 12.63 -17.37 -0.14
N LYS A 88 12.79 -17.62 1.16
CA LYS A 88 12.11 -18.72 1.87
C LYS A 88 10.60 -18.51 1.94
N VAL A 89 10.17 -17.27 2.13
CA VAL A 89 8.74 -16.92 2.17
C VAL A 89 8.07 -17.18 0.82
N LEU A 90 8.72 -16.77 -0.28
CA LEU A 90 8.21 -17.04 -1.63
C LEU A 90 8.17 -18.55 -1.92
N SER A 91 9.26 -19.26 -1.57
CA SER A 91 9.38 -20.71 -1.74
C SER A 91 8.32 -21.47 -0.94
N PHE A 92 7.99 -21.02 0.27
CA PHE A 92 6.94 -21.61 1.08
C PHE A 92 5.58 -21.62 0.34
N PHE A 93 5.15 -20.48 -0.21
CA PHE A 93 3.89 -20.42 -0.93
C PHE A 93 3.90 -21.26 -2.21
N THR A 94 5.01 -21.21 -2.95
CA THR A 94 5.16 -21.95 -4.20
C THR A 94 5.15 -23.47 -3.96
N ASN A 95 5.91 -23.93 -2.96
CA ASN A 95 6.02 -25.36 -2.61
C ASN A 95 4.71 -25.92 -2.04
N LYS A 96 3.93 -25.10 -1.33
CA LYS A 96 2.58 -25.47 -0.88
C LYS A 96 1.54 -25.46 -2.00
N GLY A 97 1.89 -25.05 -3.21
CA GLY A 97 0.98 -25.02 -4.36
C GLY A 97 0.06 -23.79 -4.43
N PHE A 98 0.33 -22.74 -3.66
CA PHE A 98 -0.38 -21.47 -3.79
C PHE A 98 -0.05 -20.82 -5.14
N LYS A 99 -1.05 -20.19 -5.75
CA LYS A 99 -0.82 -19.33 -6.92
C LYS A 99 -0.20 -18.02 -6.46
N VAL A 100 1.03 -17.76 -6.91
CA VAL A 100 1.72 -16.50 -6.64
C VAL A 100 1.69 -15.63 -7.90
N TYR A 101 1.29 -14.38 -7.74
CA TYR A 101 1.09 -13.45 -8.85
C TYR A 101 2.12 -12.33 -8.81
N LYS A 102 2.62 -11.96 -9.98
CA LYS A 102 3.43 -10.75 -10.10
C LYS A 102 2.56 -9.51 -9.87
N ARG A 103 3.14 -8.48 -9.28
CA ARG A 103 2.46 -7.18 -9.10
C ARG A 103 1.74 -6.69 -10.36
N ALA A 104 2.41 -6.78 -11.52
CA ALA A 104 1.85 -6.33 -12.79
C ALA A 104 0.60 -7.12 -13.22
N GLU A 105 0.55 -8.42 -12.93
CA GLU A 105 -0.61 -9.26 -13.24
C GLU A 105 -1.82 -8.85 -12.40
N VAL A 106 -1.61 -8.64 -11.10
CA VAL A 106 -2.68 -8.19 -10.19
C VAL A 106 -3.18 -6.80 -10.57
N LEU A 107 -2.28 -5.89 -10.94
CA LEU A 107 -2.66 -4.58 -11.44
C LEU A 107 -3.52 -4.67 -12.71
N GLY A 108 -3.15 -5.58 -13.63
CA GLY A 108 -3.96 -5.88 -14.82
C GLY A 108 -5.34 -6.46 -14.48
N MET A 109 -5.46 -7.28 -13.43
CA MET A 109 -6.76 -7.78 -12.95
C MET A 109 -7.62 -6.66 -12.38
N ILE A 110 -7.04 -5.78 -11.56
CA ILE A 110 -7.73 -4.60 -10.99
C ILE A 110 -8.24 -3.69 -12.12
N SER A 111 -7.40 -3.42 -13.12
CA SER A 111 -7.75 -2.54 -14.23
C SER A 111 -8.91 -3.06 -15.09
N LYS A 112 -9.07 -4.38 -15.17
CA LYS A 112 -10.21 -5.00 -15.87
C LYS A 112 -11.53 -4.92 -15.10
N GLN A 113 -11.47 -4.73 -13.79
CA GLN A 113 -12.65 -4.68 -12.91
C GLN A 113 -13.08 -3.25 -12.56
N SER A 114 -12.31 -2.25 -12.98
CA SER A 114 -12.53 -0.85 -12.62
C SER A 114 -12.33 0.04 -13.83
N PHE A 115 -13.04 1.18 -13.87
CA PHE A 115 -12.72 2.22 -14.83
C PHE A 115 -11.28 2.69 -14.61
N THR A 116 -10.44 2.52 -15.61
CA THR A 116 -9.01 2.75 -15.50
C THR A 116 -8.53 3.72 -16.57
N ILE A 117 -7.78 4.73 -16.15
CA ILE A 117 -7.05 5.64 -17.04
C ILE A 117 -5.57 5.29 -16.94
N ALA A 118 -4.98 4.86 -18.04
CA ALA A 118 -3.56 4.52 -18.11
C ALA A 118 -2.76 5.65 -18.79
N VAL A 119 -1.65 6.05 -18.14
CA VAL A 119 -0.72 7.04 -18.69
C VAL A 119 0.57 6.34 -19.07
N ALA A 120 0.87 6.30 -20.36
CA ALA A 120 2.08 5.71 -20.92
C ALA A 120 2.97 6.79 -21.57
N GLY A 121 4.25 6.51 -21.72
CA GLY A 121 5.22 7.41 -22.36
C GLY A 121 6.62 7.23 -21.79
N THR A 122 7.62 7.76 -22.49
CA THR A 122 9.02 7.77 -22.02
C THR A 122 9.23 8.76 -20.88
N HIS A 123 8.62 9.95 -20.98
CA HIS A 123 8.67 11.04 -20.00
C HIS A 123 7.29 11.52 -19.58
N GLY A 124 7.20 12.24 -18.47
CA GLY A 124 5.98 12.94 -18.04
C GLY A 124 4.89 12.06 -17.43
N LYS A 125 5.06 10.73 -17.33
CA LYS A 125 4.04 9.82 -16.77
C LYS A 125 3.55 10.24 -15.39
N THR A 126 4.46 10.44 -14.46
CA THR A 126 4.14 10.83 -13.08
C THR A 126 3.44 12.18 -13.03
N THR A 127 3.96 13.18 -13.76
CA THR A 127 3.37 14.52 -13.80
C THR A 127 1.95 14.48 -14.33
N THR A 128 1.74 13.83 -15.47
CA THR A 128 0.40 13.70 -16.10
C THR A 128 -0.58 12.96 -15.18
N SER A 129 -0.15 11.85 -14.58
CA SER A 129 -0.98 11.08 -13.64
C SER A 129 -1.34 11.89 -12.39
N THR A 130 -0.39 12.70 -11.86
CA THR A 130 -0.64 13.55 -10.70
C THR A 130 -1.63 14.66 -11.02
N ILE A 131 -1.49 15.32 -12.16
CA ILE A 131 -2.43 16.37 -12.61
C ILE A 131 -3.82 15.77 -12.80
N LEU A 132 -3.92 14.61 -13.47
CA LEU A 132 -5.19 13.93 -13.69
C LEU A 132 -5.87 13.55 -12.37
N ALA A 133 -5.11 12.98 -11.42
CA ALA A 133 -5.63 12.64 -10.10
C ALA A 133 -6.11 13.88 -9.34
N HIS A 134 -5.40 15.00 -9.46
CA HIS A 134 -5.81 16.28 -8.86
C HIS A 134 -7.13 16.78 -9.46
N ILE A 135 -7.27 16.79 -10.78
CA ILE A 135 -8.50 17.20 -11.48
C ILE A 135 -9.68 16.32 -11.05
N LEU A 136 -9.50 14.99 -11.03
CA LEU A 136 -10.56 14.07 -10.62
C LEU A 136 -10.99 14.30 -9.17
N LYS A 137 -10.03 14.54 -8.27
CA LYS A 137 -10.31 14.87 -6.87
C LYS A 137 -11.09 16.18 -6.73
N GLN A 138 -10.74 17.22 -7.49
CA GLN A 138 -11.48 18.49 -7.50
C GLN A 138 -12.91 18.31 -8.06
N ALA A 139 -13.09 17.40 -9.00
CA ALA A 139 -14.39 17.03 -9.54
C ALA A 139 -15.22 16.08 -8.63
N GLY A 140 -14.78 15.86 -7.40
CA GLY A 140 -15.48 14.98 -6.44
C GLY A 140 -15.39 13.48 -6.78
N LYS A 141 -14.47 13.09 -7.66
CA LYS A 141 -14.23 11.69 -8.02
C LYS A 141 -13.06 11.13 -7.21
N ASP A 142 -13.30 10.04 -6.50
CA ASP A 142 -12.22 9.33 -5.82
C ASP A 142 -11.35 8.62 -6.85
N SER A 143 -10.05 8.90 -6.84
CA SER A 143 -9.07 8.29 -7.75
C SER A 143 -7.96 7.62 -6.96
N LYS A 144 -7.68 6.35 -7.28
CA LYS A 144 -6.58 5.59 -6.69
C LYS A 144 -5.47 5.43 -7.71
N MET A 145 -4.30 5.99 -7.42
CA MET A 145 -3.12 5.85 -8.28
C MET A 145 -2.37 4.55 -7.96
N ALA A 146 -2.11 3.75 -8.97
CA ALA A 146 -1.32 2.51 -8.84
C ALA A 146 0.20 2.73 -8.87
N GLY A 147 0.66 3.96 -9.08
CA GLY A 147 2.06 4.39 -8.93
C GLY A 147 2.15 5.37 -7.78
N GLY A 148 3.20 5.31 -6.97
CA GLY A 148 3.37 6.01 -5.70
C GLY A 148 2.70 7.37 -5.58
N ARG A 149 2.13 7.60 -4.42
CA ARG A 149 1.48 8.86 -4.05
C ARG A 149 2.53 9.96 -3.97
N PRO A 150 2.36 11.13 -4.60
CA PRO A 150 3.21 12.26 -4.30
C PRO A 150 3.04 12.65 -2.82
N LYS A 151 4.14 12.85 -2.10
CA LYS A 151 4.11 13.33 -0.72
C LYS A 151 3.33 14.66 -0.69
N SER A 152 2.11 14.64 -0.17
CA SER A 152 1.39 15.87 0.12
C SER A 152 2.03 16.48 1.36
N SER A 153 2.79 17.54 1.20
CA SER A 153 3.18 18.41 2.31
C SER A 153 1.95 19.14 2.80
N SER A 154 1.15 18.51 3.64
CA SER A 154 0.14 19.21 4.43
C SER A 154 0.83 19.92 5.59
N LYS A 155 1.41 21.09 5.33
CA LYS A 155 1.58 22.09 6.38
C LYS A 155 0.20 22.58 6.74
N SER A 156 -0.33 22.10 7.86
CA SER A 156 -1.48 22.72 8.52
C SER A 156 -1.13 24.17 8.81
N PRO A 157 -2.01 25.14 8.52
CA PRO A 157 -1.77 26.51 8.91
C PRO A 157 -1.78 26.59 10.43
N THR A 158 -0.65 26.96 11.01
CA THR A 158 -0.52 27.28 12.44
C THR A 158 -1.43 28.44 12.75
N LYS A 159 -2.44 28.20 13.58
CA LYS A 159 -3.33 29.20 14.13
C LYS A 159 -2.50 30.23 14.92
N PRO A 160 -2.63 31.53 14.69
CA PRO A 160 -1.89 32.51 15.49
C PRO A 160 -2.37 32.48 16.95
N GLN A 161 -1.44 32.27 17.86
CA GLN A 161 -1.69 32.40 19.29
C GLN A 161 -1.94 33.89 19.58
N SER A 162 -3.14 34.21 20.06
CA SER A 162 -3.47 35.52 20.60
C SER A 162 -2.68 35.74 21.88
N ALA A 163 -1.78 36.73 21.87
CA ALA A 163 -1.08 37.22 23.04
C ALA A 163 -2.07 37.88 23.99
N ALA A 164 -2.39 37.21 25.10
CA ALA A 164 -3.07 37.83 26.22
C ALA A 164 -2.06 38.69 27.00
N LYS A 165 -2.18 40.02 26.89
CA LYS A 165 -1.52 41.00 27.79
C LYS A 165 -2.15 40.91 29.17
N SER A 166 -1.43 40.41 30.15
CA SER A 166 -1.76 40.56 31.57
C SER A 166 -1.31 41.94 32.05
N ALA A 167 -2.25 42.80 32.34
CA ALA A 167 -2.02 44.07 33.04
C ALA A 167 -1.84 43.76 34.53
N LYS A 168 -0.75 44.22 35.13
CA LYS A 168 -0.53 44.30 36.58
C LYS A 168 -1.27 45.52 37.16
N PRO A 169 -1.99 45.41 38.28
CA PRO A 169 -2.41 46.58 39.02
C PRO A 169 -1.29 47.06 39.91
N SER A 170 -1.06 48.39 39.86
CA SER A 170 -0.22 49.14 40.81
C SER A 170 -0.96 49.27 42.13
N LYS A 171 -0.25 49.07 43.24
CA LYS A 171 -0.66 49.44 44.58
C LYS A 171 -0.12 50.82 44.90
N ALA A 172 -0.99 51.70 45.29
CA ALA A 172 -0.70 52.80 46.19
C ALA A 172 -0.73 52.34 47.63
#